data_b51c9a0a47d77c37520a6ed4a9a79d78
#
_entry.id   b51c9a0a47d77c37520a6ed4a9a79d78
#
_cell.length_a   1.000
_cell.length_b   1.000
_cell.length_c   1.000
_cell.angle_alpha   90.00
_cell.angle_beta   90.00
_cell.angle_gamma   90.00
#
_symmetry.space_group_name_H-M   'P 1'
#
loop_
_entity.id
_entity.type
_entity.pdbx_description
1 polymer ?
#
loop_
_entity_poly.entity_id
_entity_poly.type
_entity_poly.pdbx_seq_one_letter_code
_entity_poly.pdbx_strand_id
1 'polypeptide(L)'
;RDYYASRGLGDVYKRQKLASYAGTSSTGKVKELVGLNDDIEGRTVVIVEDIVDTGVTMKHLLETLQARKPKEIRIATLLLKPDKLKVELDIHYVAMRIPNDFIVGYGLDYDGLGRNYRDIYTVME
;
A
#
# COMPACT_ATOMS: atom_id res chain seq x y z
N ARG A 1 -0.30 -9.21 -1.20
CA ARG A 1 -1.43 -8.28 -1.33
C ARG A 1 -1.45 -7.68 -2.72
N ASP A 2 -2.61 -7.63 -3.36
CA ASP A 2 -2.78 -7.04 -4.68
C ASP A 2 -3.24 -5.60 -4.55
N TYR A 3 -2.60 -4.69 -5.28
CA TYR A 3 -2.94 -3.28 -5.31
C TYR A 3 -3.64 -2.95 -6.62
N TYR A 4 -4.75 -2.21 -6.51
CA TYR A 4 -5.57 -1.82 -7.65
C TYR A 4 -5.56 -0.31 -7.80
N ALA A 5 -5.29 0.17 -8.99
CA ALA A 5 -5.73 1.50 -9.38
C ALA A 5 -7.24 1.48 -9.67
N SER A 6 -7.91 2.60 -9.41
CA SER A 6 -9.35 2.67 -9.52
C SER A 6 -9.86 2.29 -10.92
N ARG A 7 -11.00 1.61 -10.95
CA ARG A 7 -11.69 1.31 -12.19
C ARG A 7 -12.39 2.57 -12.73
N GLY A 8 -12.36 2.74 -14.02
CA GLY A 8 -13.28 3.66 -14.70
C GLY A 8 -12.76 5.08 -14.93
N LEU A 9 -11.50 5.37 -14.65
CA LEU A 9 -10.91 6.68 -14.93
C LEU A 9 -10.28 6.78 -16.33
N GLY A 10 -10.37 5.74 -17.14
CA GLY A 10 -9.83 5.75 -18.50
C GLY A 10 -8.30 5.71 -18.59
N ASP A 11 -7.63 5.60 -17.47
CA ASP A 11 -6.17 5.59 -17.40
C ASP A 11 -5.59 4.19 -17.45
N VAL A 12 -4.36 4.09 -17.93
CA VAL A 12 -3.61 2.85 -17.88
C VAL A 12 -3.16 2.61 -16.44
N TYR A 13 -3.54 1.49 -15.87
CA TYR A 13 -3.12 1.10 -14.54
C TYR A 13 -2.38 -0.23 -14.56
N LYS A 14 -1.53 -0.41 -13.59
CA LYS A 14 -0.80 -1.66 -13.36
C LYS A 14 -0.97 -2.12 -11.93
N ARG A 15 -1.00 -3.44 -11.79
CA ARG A 15 -1.05 -4.10 -10.50
C ARG A 15 0.33 -4.64 -10.16
N GLN A 16 0.76 -4.42 -8.94
CA GLN A 16 2.00 -4.99 -8.42
C GLN A 16 1.71 -5.72 -7.11
N LYS A 17 2.30 -6.87 -6.94
CA LYS A 17 2.12 -7.69 -5.74
C LYS A 17 3.40 -7.73 -4.93
N LEU A 18 3.30 -7.37 -3.67
CA LEU A 18 4.40 -7.39 -2.70
C LEU A 18 4.00 -8.24 -1.49
N ALA A 19 4.97 -8.85 -0.85
CA ALA A 19 4.75 -9.60 0.38
C ALA A 19 5.76 -9.13 1.44
N SER A 20 5.26 -8.57 2.52
CA SER A 20 6.08 -8.06 3.63
C SER A 20 5.56 -8.45 5.01
N TYR A 21 4.42 -9.14 5.07
CA TYR A 21 3.78 -9.54 6.32
C TYR A 21 3.87 -11.04 6.54
N ALA A 22 4.11 -11.41 7.79
CA ALA A 22 3.94 -12.76 8.30
C ALA A 22 3.07 -12.68 9.56
N GLY A 23 1.85 -13.22 9.50
CA GLY A 23 0.85 -13.06 10.56
C GLY A 23 0.40 -11.61 10.71
N THR A 24 0.52 -11.05 11.91
CA THR A 24 0.10 -9.67 12.23
C THR A 24 1.23 -8.65 12.21
N SER A 25 2.46 -9.08 11.98
CA SER A 25 3.63 -8.20 11.99
C SER A 25 4.31 -8.11 10.64
N SER A 26 4.86 -6.93 10.35
CA SER A 26 5.69 -6.73 9.18
C SER A 26 7.06 -7.38 9.39
N THR A 27 7.52 -8.13 8.41
CA THR A 27 8.86 -8.75 8.45
C THR A 27 9.98 -7.73 8.25
N GLY A 28 9.64 -6.51 7.82
CA GLY A 28 10.61 -5.49 7.43
C GLY A 28 11.35 -5.80 6.12
N LYS A 29 11.07 -6.94 5.51
CA LYS A 29 11.60 -7.34 4.21
C LYS A 29 10.48 -7.34 3.18
N VAL A 30 10.75 -6.81 2.02
CA VAL A 30 9.79 -6.74 0.92
C VAL A 30 10.27 -7.66 -0.19
N LYS A 31 9.38 -8.56 -0.60
CA LYS A 31 9.60 -9.43 -1.74
C LYS A 31 8.65 -9.03 -2.86
N GLU A 32 9.20 -8.64 -3.98
CA GLU A 32 8.42 -8.38 -5.18
C GLU A 32 8.00 -9.70 -5.81
N LEU A 33 6.69 -9.96 -5.86
CA LEU A 33 6.12 -11.19 -6.41
C LEU A 33 5.71 -11.02 -7.87
N VAL A 34 5.28 -9.81 -8.24
CA VAL A 34 4.94 -9.44 -9.63
C VAL A 34 5.56 -8.07 -9.89
N GLY A 35 6.52 -8.03 -10.79
CA GLY A 35 7.24 -6.81 -11.11
C GLY A 35 6.43 -5.84 -11.98
N LEU A 36 6.86 -4.60 -11.99
CA LEU A 36 6.39 -3.58 -12.91
C LEU A 36 7.12 -3.74 -14.25
N ASN A 37 6.37 -4.08 -15.30
CA ASN A 37 6.94 -4.36 -16.62
C ASN A 37 6.89 -3.17 -17.58
N ASP A 38 6.14 -2.12 -17.23
CA ASP A 38 6.00 -0.95 -18.08
C ASP A 38 7.11 0.06 -17.87
N ASP A 39 7.42 0.78 -18.93
CA ASP A 39 8.28 1.95 -18.86
C ASP A 39 7.50 3.12 -18.25
N ILE A 40 8.00 3.66 -17.14
CA ILE A 40 7.43 4.80 -16.44
C ILE A 40 8.28 6.07 -16.57
N GLU A 41 9.36 6.04 -17.34
CA GLU A 41 10.23 7.19 -17.51
C GLU A 41 9.44 8.41 -18.02
N GLY A 42 9.60 9.55 -17.33
CA GLY A 42 8.92 10.78 -17.68
C GLY A 42 7.42 10.81 -17.41
N ARG A 43 6.86 9.76 -16.82
CA ARG A 43 5.41 9.67 -16.54
C ARG A 43 5.11 10.00 -15.08
N THR A 44 3.91 10.50 -14.84
CA THR A 44 3.37 10.65 -13.49
C THR A 44 2.84 9.29 -13.02
N VAL A 45 3.32 8.86 -11.85
CA VAL A 45 2.90 7.61 -11.21
C VAL A 45 2.09 7.92 -9.98
N VAL A 46 0.92 7.32 -9.86
CA VAL A 46 0.10 7.39 -8.64
C VAL A 46 0.06 6.02 -8.01
N ILE A 47 0.55 5.92 -6.77
CA ILE A 47 0.46 4.70 -5.98
C ILE A 47 -0.83 4.77 -5.18
N VAL A 48 -1.69 3.76 -5.35
CA VAL A 48 -2.93 3.63 -4.59
C VAL A 48 -2.78 2.46 -3.63
N GLU A 49 -2.93 2.74 -2.34
CA GLU A 49 -2.71 1.78 -1.28
C GLU A 49 -3.93 1.72 -0.36
N ASP A 50 -4.24 0.53 0.16
CA ASP A 50 -5.32 0.36 1.14
C ASP A 50 -4.91 0.85 2.53
N ILE A 51 -3.70 0.55 2.95
CA ILE A 51 -3.17 0.98 4.24
C ILE A 51 -1.67 1.24 4.21
N VAL A 52 -1.25 2.32 4.83
CA VAL A 52 0.16 2.59 5.15
C VAL A 52 0.33 2.41 6.65
N ASP A 53 1.14 1.45 7.03
CA ASP A 53 1.39 1.04 8.41
C ASP A 53 2.78 1.52 8.86
N THR A 54 3.82 0.70 8.77
CA THR A 54 5.19 1.11 9.10
C THR A 54 5.82 2.01 8.04
N GLY A 55 5.33 1.93 6.82
CA GLY A 55 5.85 2.66 5.66
C GLY A 55 7.06 2.00 4.99
N VAL A 56 7.59 0.92 5.54
CA VAL A 56 8.80 0.25 5.01
C VAL A 56 8.57 -0.28 3.60
N THR A 57 7.42 -0.94 3.36
CA THR A 57 7.05 -1.43 2.03
C THR A 57 6.92 -0.29 1.03
N MET A 58 6.28 0.80 1.43
CA MET A 58 6.10 1.98 0.60
C MET A 58 7.43 2.64 0.24
N LYS A 59 8.33 2.76 1.21
CA LYS A 59 9.66 3.32 0.98
C LYS A 59 10.45 2.49 -0.04
N HIS A 60 10.43 1.17 0.12
CA HIS A 60 11.07 0.27 -0.83
C HIS A 60 10.49 0.42 -2.24
N LEU A 61 9.16 0.48 -2.34
CA LEU A 61 8.48 0.68 -3.62
C LEU A 61 8.87 2.02 -4.27
N LEU A 62 8.92 3.10 -3.49
CA LEU A 62 9.35 4.41 -3.98
C LEU A 62 10.78 4.37 -4.53
N GLU A 63 11.71 3.74 -3.82
CA GLU A 63 13.09 3.60 -4.28
C GLU A 63 13.16 2.83 -5.60
N THR A 64 12.41 1.75 -5.71
CA THR A 64 12.34 0.95 -6.94
C THR A 64 11.78 1.75 -8.12
N LEU A 65 10.70 2.51 -7.89
CA LEU A 65 10.08 3.33 -8.94
C LEU A 65 10.95 4.53 -9.32
N GLN A 66 11.59 5.19 -8.36
CA GLN A 66 12.47 6.33 -8.62
C GLN A 66 13.67 5.97 -9.48
N ALA A 67 14.18 4.74 -9.34
CA ALA A 67 15.26 4.23 -10.19
C ALA A 67 14.87 4.17 -11.69
N ARG A 68 13.57 4.16 -12.00
CA ARG A 68 13.04 4.15 -13.36
C ARG A 68 12.74 5.55 -13.91
N LYS A 69 13.14 6.60 -13.19
CA LYS A 69 13.08 8.01 -13.62
C LYS A 69 11.68 8.50 -14.02
N PRO A 70 10.65 8.32 -13.19
CA PRO A 70 9.34 8.91 -13.45
C PRO A 70 9.42 10.44 -13.35
N LYS A 71 8.46 11.13 -13.93
CA LYS A 71 8.32 12.59 -13.80
C LYS A 71 8.00 12.97 -12.36
N GLU A 72 7.05 12.28 -11.75
CA GLU A 72 6.68 12.42 -10.34
C GLU A 72 6.00 11.16 -9.85
N ILE A 73 6.02 10.96 -8.52
CA ILE A 73 5.30 9.88 -7.85
C ILE A 73 4.40 10.52 -6.79
N ARG A 74 3.12 10.17 -6.80
CA ARG A 74 2.16 10.57 -5.78
C ARG A 74 1.63 9.34 -5.06
N ILE A 75 1.31 9.49 -3.78
CA ILE A 75 0.80 8.41 -2.94
C ILE A 75 -0.58 8.78 -2.44
N ALA A 76 -1.53 7.87 -2.64
CA ALA A 76 -2.87 7.94 -2.11
C ALA A 76 -3.13 6.68 -1.28
N THR A 77 -3.60 6.83 -0.05
CA THR A 77 -3.96 5.69 0.80
C THR A 77 -5.34 5.89 1.42
N LEU A 78 -6.07 4.81 1.57
CA LEU A 78 -7.33 4.82 2.30
C LEU A 78 -7.08 5.01 3.80
N LEU A 79 -6.15 4.27 4.38
CA LEU A 79 -5.85 4.28 5.80
C LEU A 79 -4.37 4.56 6.05
N LEU A 80 -4.10 5.36 7.07
CA LEU A 80 -2.75 5.64 7.55
C LEU A 80 -2.71 5.46 9.07
N LYS A 81 -1.68 4.78 9.55
CA LYS A 81 -1.35 4.69 10.98
C LYS A 81 -0.16 5.61 11.28
N PRO A 82 -0.37 6.90 11.60
CA PRO A 82 0.73 7.85 11.73
C PRO A 82 1.71 7.49 12.86
N ASP A 83 1.19 6.93 13.96
CA ASP A 83 2.02 6.55 15.11
C ASP A 83 2.87 5.31 14.88
N LYS A 84 2.60 4.55 13.83
CA LYS A 84 3.34 3.33 13.48
C LYS A 84 4.39 3.54 12.39
N LEU A 85 4.40 4.68 11.75
CA LEU A 85 5.39 4.99 10.72
C LEU A 85 6.80 4.90 11.28
N LYS A 86 7.66 4.12 10.63
CA LYS A 86 9.08 3.96 10.97
C LYS A 86 10.00 4.69 10.01
N VAL A 87 9.45 5.23 8.94
CA VAL A 87 10.18 5.93 7.89
C VAL A 87 9.46 7.23 7.56
N GLU A 88 10.21 8.20 7.09
CA GLU A 88 9.64 9.45 6.61
C GLU A 88 9.05 9.24 5.22
N LEU A 89 7.77 9.57 5.06
CA LEU A 89 7.04 9.46 3.81
C LEU A 89 6.23 10.72 3.56
N ASP A 90 6.26 11.19 2.33
CA ASP A 90 5.38 12.25 1.85
C ASP A 90 4.16 11.62 1.18
N ILE A 91 3.06 11.49 1.93
CA ILE A 91 1.81 10.90 1.45
C ILE A 91 0.87 12.03 1.06
N HIS A 92 0.53 12.11 -0.22
CA HIS A 92 -0.22 13.24 -0.79
C HIS A 92 -1.69 13.23 -0.41
N TYR A 93 -2.30 12.03 -0.37
CA TYR A 93 -3.74 11.89 -0.13
C TYR A 93 -3.98 10.79 0.90
N VAL A 94 -4.60 11.15 2.02
CA VAL A 94 -4.98 10.22 3.09
C VAL A 94 -6.48 10.35 3.33
N ALA A 95 -7.23 9.27 3.16
CA ALA A 95 -8.67 9.30 3.41
C ALA A 95 -8.97 9.28 4.92
N MET A 96 -8.26 8.46 5.69
CA MET A 96 -8.49 8.35 7.13
C MET A 96 -7.21 8.00 7.88
N ARG A 97 -6.96 8.70 8.97
CA ARG A 97 -5.90 8.36 9.94
C ARG A 97 -6.52 7.51 11.05
N ILE A 98 -5.86 6.41 11.39
CA ILE A 98 -6.34 5.47 12.40
C ILE A 98 -5.27 5.19 13.46
N PRO A 99 -5.69 4.73 14.67
CA PRO A 99 -4.75 4.30 15.70
C PRO A 99 -3.93 3.08 15.30
N ASN A 100 -2.94 2.74 16.13
CA ASN A 100 -2.04 1.61 15.88
C ASN A 100 -2.69 0.26 16.25
N ASP A 101 -3.89 0.00 15.76
CA ASP A 101 -4.58 -1.28 15.95
C ASP A 101 -4.46 -2.14 14.69
N PHE A 102 -4.52 -3.45 14.85
CA PHE A 102 -4.62 -4.34 13.71
C PHE A 102 -6.09 -4.40 13.25
N ILE A 103 -6.31 -4.21 11.97
CA ILE A 103 -7.66 -4.12 11.40
C ILE A 103 -7.94 -5.25 10.41
N VAL A 104 -9.22 -5.54 10.23
CA VAL A 104 -9.74 -6.58 9.33
C VAL A 104 -11.03 -6.10 8.68
N GLY A 105 -11.34 -6.62 7.52
CA GLY A 105 -12.54 -6.27 6.76
C GLY A 105 -12.26 -5.32 5.62
N TYR A 106 -13.26 -5.06 4.81
CA TYR A 106 -13.17 -4.21 3.62
C TYR A 106 -12.00 -4.60 2.70
N GLY A 107 -11.79 -5.93 2.53
CA GLY A 107 -10.69 -6.49 1.76
C GLY A 107 -9.42 -6.80 2.54
N LEU A 108 -9.28 -6.28 3.76
CA LEU A 108 -8.16 -6.57 4.66
C LEU A 108 -8.41 -7.87 5.42
N ASP A 109 -7.38 -8.68 5.59
CA ASP A 109 -7.50 -9.98 6.22
C ASP A 109 -6.77 -10.08 7.56
N TYR A 110 -7.25 -11.02 8.37
CA TYR A 110 -6.56 -11.57 9.52
C TYR A 110 -6.34 -13.07 9.28
N ASP A 111 -5.08 -13.47 9.04
CA ASP A 111 -4.68 -14.84 8.69
C ASP A 111 -5.51 -15.45 7.53
N GLY A 112 -5.75 -14.65 6.49
CA GLY A 112 -6.51 -15.05 5.31
C GLY A 112 -8.03 -14.99 5.46
N LEU A 113 -8.53 -14.61 6.64
CA LEU A 113 -9.96 -14.54 6.95
C LEU A 113 -10.43 -13.10 7.08
N GLY A 114 -11.74 -12.88 6.97
CA GLY A 114 -12.39 -11.59 7.26
C GLY A 114 -12.37 -10.57 6.14
N ARG A 115 -11.80 -10.86 4.98
CA ARG A 115 -11.78 -9.93 3.82
C ARG A 115 -13.17 -9.52 3.35
N ASN A 116 -14.16 -10.41 3.54
CA ASN A 116 -15.53 -10.24 3.09
C ASN A 116 -16.38 -9.36 4.01
N TYR A 117 -15.87 -8.96 5.16
CA TYR A 117 -16.61 -8.04 6.03
C TYR A 117 -16.80 -6.70 5.31
N ARG A 118 -18.02 -6.18 5.41
CA ARG A 118 -18.41 -4.93 4.75
C ARG A 118 -17.67 -3.73 5.34
N ASP A 119 -17.50 -3.73 6.65
CA ASP A 119 -16.87 -2.64 7.40
C ASP A 119 -15.46 -3.01 7.83
N ILE A 120 -14.75 -2.04 8.39
CA ILE A 120 -13.42 -2.21 8.94
C ILE A 120 -13.54 -2.38 10.45
N TYR A 121 -12.97 -3.46 10.98
CA TYR A 121 -12.98 -3.80 12.39
C TYR A 121 -11.57 -3.83 12.95
N THR A 122 -11.45 -3.51 14.24
CA THR A 122 -10.22 -3.71 14.99
C THR A 122 -10.17 -5.13 15.53
N VAL A 123 -9.01 -5.77 15.41
CA VAL A 123 -8.79 -7.09 15.99
C VAL A 123 -8.56 -6.90 17.49
N MET A 124 -9.39 -7.54 18.30
CA MET A 124 -9.26 -7.57 19.76
C MET A 124 -8.34 -8.74 20.14
N GLU A 125 -7.29 -8.42 20.86
CA GLU A 125 -6.38 -9.42 21.42
C GLU A 125 -6.73 -9.78 22.86
#